data_438cb8b504f360dbf1514dc3119e6aaa
#
_entry.id   438cb8b504f360dbf1514dc3119e6aaa
#
_cell.length_a   1.000
_cell.length_b   1.000
_cell.length_c   1.000
_cell.angle_alpha   90.00
_cell.angle_beta   90.00
_cell.angle_gamma   90.00
#
_symmetry.space_group_name_H-M   'P 1'
#
loop_
_entity.id
_entity.type
_entity.pdbx_description
1 polymer ?
#
loop_
_entity_poly.entity_id
_entity_poly.type
_entity_poly.pdbx_seq_one_letter_code
_entity_poly.pdbx_strand_id
1 'polypeptide(L)'
;LYRFRNSKYVQSLIGDAYSNTRKLLLAGKWVCFSGTPCQLEGLLNYLRRPYDKLVTVDVVCRAVPSPLVLRKYIEMQRKYFDFTDLKFRNKRYGYKYSSMSLSGGNKEYHEGIDTDYYLRTFFAGVNIRPSCTDCKFRSVVRRTDFTIWDCFDVYRFNSKLDNDKGVTRILARTWKAENILEEVSHELNLVEIGVDQAVSGVKELVQ
;
A
#
# COMPACT_ATOMS: atom_id res chain seq x y z
N LEU A 1 -12.54 -8.08 2.62
CA LEU A 1 -11.42 -8.30 1.67
C LEU A 1 -11.46 -7.34 0.48
N TYR A 2 -12.62 -7.12 -0.16
CA TYR A 2 -12.75 -6.25 -1.35
C TYR A 2 -12.13 -4.85 -1.16
N ARG A 3 -12.35 -4.20 -0.01
CA ARG A 3 -11.84 -2.85 0.29
C ARG A 3 -10.31 -2.76 0.43
N PHE A 4 -9.62 -3.87 0.67
CA PHE A 4 -8.16 -3.92 0.78
C PHE A 4 -7.44 -4.11 -0.57
N ARG A 5 -8.18 -4.47 -1.62
CA ARG A 5 -7.60 -4.66 -2.95
C ARG A 5 -7.30 -3.33 -3.63
N ASN A 6 -6.35 -3.37 -4.55
CA ASN A 6 -5.85 -2.28 -5.40
C ASN A 6 -5.10 -1.17 -4.66
N SER A 7 -4.13 -0.60 -5.33
CA SER A 7 -3.35 0.54 -4.86
C SER A 7 -4.23 1.79 -4.79
N LYS A 8 -4.01 2.62 -3.77
CA LYS A 8 -4.69 3.91 -3.58
C LYS A 8 -3.61 4.98 -3.49
N TYR A 9 -3.39 5.70 -4.59
CA TYR A 9 -2.41 6.78 -4.63
C TYR A 9 -3.02 8.09 -4.12
N VAL A 10 -3.60 8.02 -2.93
CA VAL A 10 -4.18 9.13 -2.18
C VAL A 10 -4.14 8.80 -0.70
N GLN A 11 -3.97 9.78 0.16
CA GLN A 11 -3.97 9.56 1.60
C GLN A 11 -5.39 9.28 2.10
N SER A 12 -5.56 8.19 2.87
CA SER A 12 -6.78 7.93 3.61
C SER A 12 -6.93 8.90 4.79
N LEU A 13 -8.16 9.27 5.09
CA LEU A 13 -8.48 10.00 6.31
C LEU A 13 -8.44 9.04 7.50
N ILE A 14 -7.67 9.39 8.51
CA ILE A 14 -7.59 8.60 9.75
C ILE A 14 -8.91 8.68 10.54
N GLY A 15 -9.50 9.88 10.64
CA GLY A 15 -10.74 10.07 11.39
C GLY A 15 -10.66 9.40 12.77
N ASP A 16 -11.64 8.60 13.09
CA ASP A 16 -11.74 7.88 14.36
C ASP A 16 -11.03 6.51 14.37
N ALA A 17 -10.23 6.18 13.35
CA ALA A 17 -9.65 4.84 13.23
C ALA A 17 -8.78 4.45 14.44
N TYR A 18 -7.99 5.39 15.00
CA TYR A 18 -7.15 5.11 16.16
C TYR A 18 -7.98 4.89 17.43
N SER A 19 -8.99 5.72 17.66
CA SER A 19 -9.87 5.58 18.84
C SER A 19 -10.71 4.30 18.77
N ASN A 20 -11.20 3.95 17.58
CA ASN A 20 -11.94 2.70 17.36
C ASN A 20 -11.03 1.47 17.53
N THR A 21 -9.79 1.52 17.02
CA THR A 21 -8.78 0.48 17.27
C THR A 21 -8.58 0.26 18.77
N ARG A 22 -8.35 1.35 19.53
CA ARG A 22 -8.19 1.26 20.99
C ARG A 22 -9.41 0.65 21.69
N LYS A 23 -10.62 1.07 21.30
CA LYS A 23 -11.87 0.52 21.86
C LYS A 23 -11.99 -0.99 21.63
N LEU A 24 -11.71 -1.45 20.41
CA LEU A 24 -11.77 -2.88 20.07
C LEU A 24 -10.72 -3.69 20.84
N LEU A 25 -9.49 -3.19 20.93
CA LEU A 25 -8.41 -3.84 21.69
C LEU A 25 -8.73 -3.94 23.18
N LEU A 26 -9.31 -2.88 23.78
CA LEU A 26 -9.76 -2.89 25.17
C LEU A 26 -10.91 -3.87 25.41
N ALA A 27 -11.75 -4.09 24.39
CA ALA A 27 -12.81 -5.10 24.39
C ALA A 27 -12.29 -6.53 24.09
N GLY A 28 -10.97 -6.73 24.06
CA GLY A 28 -10.34 -8.03 23.84
C GLY A 28 -10.45 -8.57 22.41
N LYS A 29 -10.77 -7.72 21.43
CA LYS A 29 -10.89 -8.13 20.01
C LYS A 29 -9.54 -8.11 19.31
N TRP A 30 -9.35 -9.02 18.36
CA TRP A 30 -8.27 -8.93 17.41
C TRP A 30 -8.48 -7.78 16.44
N VAL A 31 -7.45 -7.00 16.19
CA VAL A 31 -7.47 -5.88 15.25
C VAL A 31 -6.28 -5.98 14.31
N CYS A 32 -6.54 -6.01 13.01
CA CYS A 32 -5.52 -5.78 11.99
C CYS A 32 -5.63 -4.34 11.51
N PHE A 33 -4.58 -3.54 11.71
CA PHE A 33 -4.51 -2.17 11.23
C PHE A 33 -3.48 -2.04 10.12
N SER A 34 -3.92 -1.60 8.93
CA SER A 34 -3.03 -1.38 7.80
C SER A 34 -2.99 0.09 7.38
N GLY A 35 -1.84 0.55 6.89
CA GLY A 35 -1.68 1.92 6.44
C GLY A 35 -0.27 2.24 5.96
N THR A 36 0.00 3.54 5.76
CA THR A 36 1.35 4.00 5.49
C THR A 36 2.21 3.97 6.78
N PRO A 37 3.55 3.89 6.69
CA PRO A 37 4.40 3.83 7.88
C PRO A 37 4.14 4.96 8.89
N CYS A 38 3.95 6.19 8.41
CA CYS A 38 3.65 7.33 9.30
C CYS A 38 2.28 7.20 9.99
N GLN A 39 1.29 6.55 9.38
CA GLN A 39 0.00 6.28 10.01
C GLN A 39 0.12 5.19 11.08
N LEU A 40 0.93 4.16 10.84
CA LEU A 40 1.18 3.11 11.84
C LEU A 40 1.96 3.66 13.03
N GLU A 41 3.00 4.48 12.79
CA GLU A 41 3.72 5.14 13.87
C GLU A 41 2.79 6.07 14.70
N GLY A 42 1.89 6.79 14.02
CA GLY A 42 0.86 7.58 14.68
C GLY A 42 -0.05 6.73 15.55
N LEU A 43 -0.51 5.58 15.09
CA LEU A 43 -1.31 4.64 15.87
C LEU A 43 -0.56 4.13 17.10
N LEU A 44 0.67 3.64 16.92
CA LEU A 44 1.48 3.08 18.00
C LEU A 44 1.75 4.15 19.10
N ASN A 45 2.04 5.38 18.69
CA ASN A 45 2.21 6.49 19.62
C ASN A 45 0.90 6.89 20.33
N TYR A 46 -0.24 6.81 19.64
CA TYR A 46 -1.56 7.04 20.24
C TYR A 46 -1.92 5.98 21.30
N LEU A 47 -1.61 4.71 21.02
CA LEU A 47 -1.90 3.60 21.91
C LEU A 47 -1.00 3.58 23.17
N ARG A 48 0.24 4.06 23.07
CA ARG A 48 1.25 4.22 24.17
C ARG A 48 1.69 2.93 24.86
N ARG A 49 1.17 1.77 24.47
CA ARG A 49 1.54 0.46 25.01
C ARG A 49 1.35 -0.62 23.94
N PRO A 50 2.05 -1.76 24.04
CA PRO A 50 1.81 -2.90 23.17
C PRO A 50 0.45 -3.55 23.47
N TYR A 51 -0.10 -4.23 22.46
CA TYR A 51 -1.30 -5.05 22.54
C TYR A 51 -1.07 -6.33 21.75
N ASP A 52 -1.22 -7.49 22.41
CA ASP A 52 -0.97 -8.79 21.76
C ASP A 52 -1.93 -9.04 20.58
N LYS A 53 -3.17 -8.58 20.70
CA LYS A 53 -4.22 -8.72 19.68
C LYS A 53 -4.21 -7.63 18.60
N LEU A 54 -3.15 -6.82 18.51
CA LEU A 54 -2.97 -5.86 17.44
C LEU A 54 -1.97 -6.41 16.42
N VAL A 55 -2.40 -6.59 15.19
CA VAL A 55 -1.54 -6.88 14.04
C VAL A 55 -1.40 -5.61 13.20
N THR A 56 -0.17 -5.19 12.96
CA THR A 56 0.15 -3.96 12.21
C THR A 56 0.81 -4.30 10.88
N VAL A 57 0.24 -3.75 9.80
CA VAL A 57 0.72 -3.99 8.44
C VAL A 57 0.97 -2.66 7.75
N ASP A 58 2.22 -2.31 7.52
CA ASP A 58 2.52 -1.16 6.69
C ASP A 58 2.89 -1.55 5.24
N VAL A 59 2.92 -0.55 4.38
CA VAL A 59 3.33 -0.70 2.99
C VAL A 59 4.64 0.03 2.75
N VAL A 60 5.39 -0.39 1.74
CA VAL A 60 6.47 0.44 1.20
C VAL A 60 5.83 1.64 0.52
N CYS A 61 5.97 2.80 1.14
CA CYS A 61 5.28 4.02 0.74
C CYS A 61 6.22 4.99 0.02
N ARG A 62 5.94 5.25 -1.25
CA ARG A 62 6.67 6.23 -2.05
C ARG A 62 6.40 7.65 -1.53
N ALA A 63 5.13 8.04 -1.46
CA ALA A 63 4.64 9.33 -1.00
C ALA A 63 3.10 9.34 -1.01
N VAL A 64 2.50 10.42 -0.51
CA VAL A 64 1.07 10.67 -0.65
C VAL A 64 0.84 12.00 -1.36
N PRO A 65 0.01 12.02 -2.43
CA PRO A 65 -0.35 13.24 -3.12
C PRO A 65 -1.38 14.05 -2.34
N SER A 66 -1.51 15.32 -2.71
CA SER A 66 -2.53 16.21 -2.14
C SER A 66 -3.94 15.73 -2.52
N PRO A 67 -4.87 15.62 -1.56
CA PRO A 67 -6.28 15.33 -1.87
C PRO A 67 -6.94 16.36 -2.78
N LEU A 68 -6.46 17.62 -2.77
CA LEU A 68 -6.93 18.66 -3.66
C LEU A 68 -6.61 18.33 -5.12
N VAL A 69 -5.42 17.80 -5.40
CA VAL A 69 -5.02 17.40 -6.75
C VAL A 69 -5.94 16.30 -7.28
N LEU A 70 -6.25 15.31 -6.45
CA LEU A 70 -7.21 14.26 -6.84
C LEU A 70 -8.59 14.83 -7.14
N ARG A 71 -9.10 15.75 -6.31
CA ARG A 71 -10.40 16.40 -6.56
C ARG A 71 -10.39 17.15 -7.90
N LYS A 72 -9.35 17.92 -8.17
CA LYS A 72 -9.21 18.65 -9.45
C LYS A 72 -9.12 17.71 -10.65
N TYR A 73 -8.41 16.60 -10.49
CA TYR A 73 -8.35 15.55 -11.52
C TYR A 73 -9.75 14.95 -11.78
N ILE A 74 -10.51 14.61 -10.73
CA ILE A 74 -11.88 14.11 -10.85
C ILE A 74 -12.80 15.14 -11.53
N GLU A 75 -12.74 16.41 -11.10
CA GLU A 75 -13.51 17.50 -11.72
C GLU A 75 -13.19 17.66 -13.22
N MET A 76 -11.91 17.53 -13.60
CA MET A 76 -11.48 17.58 -14.99
C MET A 76 -12.03 16.40 -15.79
N GLN A 77 -11.91 15.18 -15.27
CA GLN A 77 -12.38 13.98 -15.98
C GLN A 77 -13.91 13.95 -16.14
N ARG A 78 -14.65 14.46 -15.15
CA ARG A 78 -16.12 14.56 -15.21
C ARG A 78 -16.65 15.49 -16.29
N LYS A 79 -15.81 16.36 -16.85
CA LYS A 79 -16.19 17.16 -18.05
C LYS A 79 -16.37 16.31 -19.30
N TYR A 80 -15.77 15.13 -19.35
CA TYR A 80 -15.83 14.22 -20.49
C TYR A 80 -16.93 13.15 -20.33
N PHE A 81 -17.10 12.62 -19.13
CA PHE A 81 -18.20 11.69 -18.78
C PHE A 81 -18.32 11.50 -17.26
N ASP A 82 -19.50 11.11 -16.80
CA ASP A 82 -19.70 10.72 -15.41
C ASP A 82 -19.21 9.31 -15.17
N PHE A 83 -18.48 9.12 -14.05
CA PHE A 83 -18.00 7.84 -13.60
C PHE A 83 -18.26 7.60 -12.11
N THR A 84 -18.44 6.36 -11.75
CA THR A 84 -18.73 5.91 -10.38
C THR A 84 -17.59 5.09 -9.77
N ASP A 85 -16.71 4.53 -10.59
CA ASP A 85 -15.55 3.75 -10.16
C ASP A 85 -14.26 4.38 -10.64
N LEU A 86 -13.25 4.39 -9.74
CA LEU A 86 -11.90 4.88 -10.00
C LEU A 86 -10.89 3.87 -9.45
N LYS A 87 -10.00 3.40 -10.33
CA LYS A 87 -8.89 2.53 -9.95
C LYS A 87 -7.57 3.16 -10.35
N PHE A 88 -6.74 3.47 -9.38
CA PHE A 88 -5.40 4.04 -9.60
C PHE A 88 -4.43 3.06 -10.26
N ARG A 89 -4.70 1.77 -10.17
CA ARG A 89 -3.87 0.71 -10.73
C ARG A 89 -4.75 -0.42 -11.23
N ASN A 90 -5.23 -0.25 -12.46
CA ASN A 90 -5.87 -1.33 -13.18
C ASN A 90 -4.78 -2.23 -13.80
N LYS A 91 -4.99 -3.55 -13.76
CA LYS A 91 -4.05 -4.54 -14.27
C LYS A 91 -4.38 -5.01 -15.69
N ARG A 92 -5.08 -4.19 -16.47
CA ARG A 92 -5.48 -4.53 -17.84
C ARG A 92 -4.28 -4.90 -18.73
N TYR A 93 -3.16 -4.23 -18.53
CA TYR A 93 -1.91 -4.45 -19.26
C TYR A 93 -0.87 -5.21 -18.44
N GLY A 94 -1.34 -6.03 -17.50
CA GLY A 94 -0.50 -6.83 -16.63
C GLY A 94 -0.17 -6.20 -15.29
N TYR A 95 0.52 -6.98 -14.46
CA TYR A 95 0.86 -6.57 -13.10
C TYR A 95 1.93 -5.48 -13.06
N LYS A 96 2.90 -5.55 -13.97
CA LYS A 96 4.08 -4.67 -13.97
C LYS A 96 3.76 -3.25 -14.47
N TYR A 97 2.62 -3.06 -15.14
CA TYR A 97 2.23 -1.76 -15.71
C TYR A 97 1.04 -1.14 -14.96
N SER A 98 1.26 0.06 -14.42
CA SER A 98 0.20 0.79 -13.72
C SER A 98 -0.62 1.63 -14.69
N SER A 99 -1.95 1.51 -14.62
CA SER A 99 -2.86 2.32 -15.41
C SER A 99 -4.04 2.83 -14.58
N MET A 100 -4.45 4.07 -14.85
CA MET A 100 -5.67 4.65 -14.31
C MET A 100 -6.87 4.11 -15.07
N SER A 101 -7.92 3.78 -14.37
CA SER A 101 -9.19 3.41 -14.97
C SER A 101 -10.33 4.14 -14.27
N LEU A 102 -11.20 4.76 -15.06
CA LEU A 102 -12.45 5.38 -14.64
C LEU A 102 -13.57 4.72 -15.40
N SER A 103 -14.63 4.30 -14.73
CA SER A 103 -15.76 3.66 -15.40
C SER A 103 -17.11 4.16 -14.86
N GLY A 104 -18.07 4.32 -15.80
CA GLY A 104 -19.42 4.75 -15.48
C GLY A 104 -20.37 4.59 -16.67
N GLY A 105 -21.50 3.93 -16.45
CA GLY A 105 -22.39 3.54 -17.55
C GLY A 105 -21.65 2.66 -18.57
N ASN A 106 -21.75 3.03 -19.86
CA ASN A 106 -21.07 2.31 -20.95
C ASN A 106 -19.74 2.97 -21.35
N LYS A 107 -19.22 3.91 -20.55
CA LYS A 107 -17.98 4.63 -20.85
C LYS A 107 -16.86 4.20 -19.92
N GLU A 108 -15.68 4.08 -20.49
CA GLU A 108 -14.44 3.78 -19.79
C GLU A 108 -13.32 4.71 -20.26
N TYR A 109 -12.57 5.25 -19.30
CA TYR A 109 -11.28 5.88 -19.51
C TYR A 109 -10.21 4.92 -19.02
N HIS A 110 -9.16 4.75 -19.80
CA HIS A 110 -8.07 3.86 -19.44
C HIS A 110 -6.75 4.38 -19.99
N GLU A 111 -5.90 4.92 -19.12
CA GLU A 111 -4.63 5.51 -19.49
C GLU A 111 -3.50 5.03 -18.59
N GLY A 112 -2.32 4.86 -19.20
CA GLY A 112 -1.13 4.38 -18.52
C GLY A 112 -0.41 5.44 -17.69
N ILE A 113 0.60 4.97 -16.96
CA ILE A 113 1.47 5.83 -16.13
C ILE A 113 2.12 6.97 -16.94
N ASP A 114 2.35 6.78 -18.24
CA ASP A 114 3.04 7.74 -19.10
C ASP A 114 2.09 8.79 -19.70
N THR A 115 0.80 8.52 -19.70
CA THR A 115 -0.23 9.35 -20.36
C THR A 115 -1.22 9.98 -19.39
N ASP A 116 -1.60 9.26 -18.33
CA ASP A 116 -2.51 9.79 -17.32
C ASP A 116 -1.87 10.91 -16.49
N TYR A 117 -2.50 12.07 -16.45
CA TYR A 117 -1.98 13.27 -15.78
C TYR A 117 -1.77 13.06 -14.26
N TYR A 118 -2.67 12.33 -13.60
CA TYR A 118 -2.56 12.10 -12.16
C TYR A 118 -1.41 11.14 -11.84
N LEU A 119 -1.31 10.03 -12.57
CA LEU A 119 -0.23 9.06 -12.39
C LEU A 119 1.13 9.68 -12.72
N ARG A 120 1.25 10.42 -13.83
CA ARG A 120 2.48 11.12 -14.20
C ARG A 120 2.97 12.04 -13.09
N THR A 121 2.10 12.91 -12.57
CA THR A 121 2.49 13.86 -11.51
C THR A 121 2.81 13.17 -10.20
N PHE A 122 2.12 12.07 -9.87
CA PHE A 122 2.42 11.25 -8.70
C PHE A 122 3.80 10.58 -8.81
N PHE A 123 4.07 9.89 -9.91
CA PHE A 123 5.34 9.18 -10.10
C PHE A 123 6.52 10.12 -10.34
N ALA A 124 6.29 11.32 -10.87
CA ALA A 124 7.29 12.38 -10.93
C ALA A 124 7.54 13.09 -9.58
N GLY A 125 6.69 12.86 -8.57
CA GLY A 125 6.84 13.44 -7.25
C GLY A 125 6.45 14.92 -7.13
N VAL A 126 5.78 15.49 -8.13
CA VAL A 126 5.45 16.94 -8.15
C VAL A 126 4.19 17.31 -7.37
N ASN A 127 3.30 16.35 -7.12
CA ASN A 127 2.05 16.57 -6.40
C ASN A 127 2.02 15.95 -4.99
N ILE A 128 3.18 15.54 -4.49
CA ILE A 128 3.31 14.88 -3.19
C ILE A 128 3.35 15.90 -2.05
N ARG A 129 2.99 15.44 -0.86
CA ARG A 129 3.08 16.25 0.36
C ARG A 129 4.54 16.64 0.65
N PRO A 130 4.85 17.90 1.02
CA PRO A 130 6.22 18.32 1.32
C PRO A 130 6.95 17.44 2.34
N SER A 131 6.26 16.97 3.40
CA SER A 131 6.84 16.06 4.39
C SER A 131 7.20 14.67 3.84
N CYS A 132 6.79 14.31 2.63
CA CYS A 132 7.17 13.06 1.99
C CYS A 132 8.51 13.16 1.24
N THR A 133 9.01 14.35 0.95
CA THR A 133 10.33 14.54 0.30
C THR A 133 11.47 14.15 1.24
N ASP A 134 11.32 14.48 2.51
CA ASP A 134 12.24 14.09 3.60
C ASP A 134 11.50 13.23 4.64
N CYS A 135 11.09 12.05 4.21
CA CYS A 135 10.24 11.18 5.01
C CYS A 135 11.05 10.39 6.03
N LYS A 136 10.90 10.70 7.32
CA LYS A 136 11.57 10.01 8.44
C LYS A 136 11.18 8.52 8.61
N PHE A 137 10.18 8.06 7.87
CA PHE A 137 9.69 6.67 7.91
C PHE A 137 10.21 5.82 6.76
N ARG A 138 11.10 6.32 5.93
CA ARG A 138 11.85 5.55 4.93
C ARG A 138 12.97 4.81 5.62
N SER A 139 12.66 3.65 6.15
CA SER A 139 13.62 2.80 6.85
C SER A 139 13.20 1.35 6.76
N VAL A 140 14.16 0.45 6.75
CA VAL A 140 13.93 -1.00 6.96
C VAL A 140 13.50 -1.25 8.40
N VAL A 141 14.08 -0.51 9.35
CA VAL A 141 13.76 -0.64 10.78
C VAL A 141 12.46 0.10 11.09
N ARG A 142 11.41 -0.66 11.46
CA ARG A 142 10.09 -0.14 11.81
C ARG A 142 9.52 -0.93 12.99
N ARG A 143 8.54 -0.37 13.67
CA ARG A 143 7.87 -1.01 14.82
C ARG A 143 6.66 -1.87 14.45
N THR A 144 6.34 -1.96 13.17
CA THR A 144 5.20 -2.73 12.64
C THR A 144 5.50 -4.22 12.57
N ASP A 145 4.48 -5.06 12.64
CA ASP A 145 4.62 -6.51 12.51
C ASP A 145 5.01 -6.90 11.07
N PHE A 146 4.32 -6.34 10.08
CA PHE A 146 4.56 -6.62 8.68
C PHE A 146 4.81 -5.35 7.86
N THR A 147 5.69 -5.46 6.86
CA THR A 147 5.71 -4.56 5.70
C THR A 147 5.48 -5.36 4.44
N ILE A 148 4.59 -4.85 3.58
CA ILE A 148 4.26 -5.48 2.31
C ILE A 148 4.51 -4.54 1.13
N TRP A 149 4.95 -5.09 0.00
CA TRP A 149 5.11 -4.34 -1.26
C TRP A 149 5.16 -5.25 -2.48
N ASP A 150 5.04 -4.66 -3.65
CA ASP A 150 5.05 -5.38 -4.92
C ASP A 150 6.43 -6.01 -5.20
N CYS A 151 6.45 -7.25 -5.71
CA CYS A 151 7.63 -7.92 -6.21
C CYS A 151 7.63 -7.94 -7.74
N PHE A 152 8.12 -6.87 -8.37
CA PHE A 152 8.15 -6.75 -9.84
C PHE A 152 9.23 -7.64 -10.49
N ASP A 153 10.22 -8.04 -9.74
CA ASP A 153 11.37 -8.85 -10.16
C ASP A 153 11.33 -10.27 -9.59
N VAL A 154 10.13 -10.82 -9.40
CA VAL A 154 9.92 -12.16 -8.83
C VAL A 154 10.64 -13.26 -9.59
N TYR A 155 10.88 -13.07 -10.90
CA TYR A 155 11.66 -13.99 -11.73
C TYR A 155 13.08 -14.27 -11.22
N ARG A 156 13.65 -13.32 -10.44
CA ARG A 156 14.98 -13.47 -9.81
C ARG A 156 14.99 -14.48 -8.67
N PHE A 157 13.84 -14.70 -8.04
CA PHE A 157 13.69 -15.59 -6.89
C PHE A 157 13.01 -16.91 -7.29
N ASN A 158 11.96 -16.80 -8.09
CA ASN A 158 11.24 -17.97 -8.60
C ASN A 158 10.50 -17.62 -9.90
N SER A 159 11.05 -18.06 -11.03
CA SER A 159 10.48 -17.77 -12.35
C SER A 159 9.07 -18.37 -12.56
N LYS A 160 8.72 -19.45 -11.86
CA LYS A 160 7.38 -20.05 -11.94
C LYS A 160 6.28 -19.16 -11.35
N LEU A 161 6.65 -18.21 -10.48
CA LEU A 161 5.72 -17.24 -9.91
C LEU A 161 5.55 -16.00 -10.77
N ASP A 162 6.38 -15.79 -11.80
CA ASP A 162 6.27 -14.65 -12.73
C ASP A 162 5.22 -14.95 -13.82
N ASN A 163 3.97 -14.98 -13.40
CA ASN A 163 2.80 -15.26 -14.25
C ASN A 163 1.94 -14.01 -14.51
N ASP A 164 2.48 -12.83 -14.24
CA ASP A 164 1.85 -11.51 -14.41
C ASP A 164 0.56 -11.27 -13.57
N LYS A 165 0.24 -12.16 -12.62
CA LYS A 165 -0.86 -11.96 -11.67
C LYS A 165 -0.47 -11.09 -10.49
N GLY A 166 0.84 -11.00 -10.22
CA GLY A 166 1.46 -10.24 -9.16
C GLY A 166 1.84 -11.07 -7.95
N VAL A 167 2.99 -10.72 -7.40
CA VAL A 167 3.55 -11.32 -6.18
C VAL A 167 3.84 -10.19 -5.18
N THR A 168 3.62 -10.46 -3.92
CA THR A 168 3.89 -9.52 -2.82
C THR A 168 5.12 -9.96 -2.06
N ARG A 169 6.06 -9.05 -1.81
CA ARG A 169 7.09 -9.24 -0.79
C ARG A 169 6.50 -8.94 0.58
N ILE A 170 6.87 -9.75 1.56
CA ILE A 170 6.46 -9.62 2.95
C ILE A 170 7.71 -9.61 3.81
N LEU A 171 7.86 -8.61 4.66
CA LEU A 171 8.88 -8.59 5.69
C LEU A 171 8.18 -8.72 7.05
N ALA A 172 8.32 -9.86 7.71
CA ALA A 172 7.91 -10.11 9.08
C ALA A 172 9.00 -9.60 10.03
N ARG A 173 8.64 -8.83 11.07
CA ARG A 173 9.60 -8.22 12.01
C ARG A 173 9.45 -8.66 13.44
N THR A 174 8.33 -9.25 13.77
CA THR A 174 8.02 -9.65 15.13
C THR A 174 7.75 -11.14 15.18
N TRP A 175 8.06 -11.75 16.30
CA TRP A 175 7.71 -13.15 16.55
C TRP A 175 6.21 -13.43 16.29
N LYS A 176 5.34 -12.48 16.63
CA LYS A 176 3.91 -12.57 16.32
C LYS A 176 3.65 -12.67 14.81
N ALA A 177 4.36 -11.87 14.02
CA ALA A 177 4.24 -11.90 12.56
C ALA A 177 4.74 -13.22 11.96
N GLU A 178 5.86 -13.74 12.46
CA GLU A 178 6.41 -15.02 12.03
C GLU A 178 5.43 -16.16 12.33
N ASN A 179 4.87 -16.22 13.53
CA ASN A 179 3.87 -17.22 13.90
C ASN A 179 2.61 -17.14 13.02
N ILE A 180 2.11 -15.93 12.73
CA ILE A 180 0.97 -15.77 11.82
C ILE A 180 1.29 -16.32 10.43
N LEU A 181 2.50 -16.05 9.89
CA LEU A 181 2.89 -16.58 8.58
C LEU A 181 3.02 -18.11 8.61
N GLU A 182 3.54 -18.67 9.68
CA GLU A 182 3.66 -20.12 9.85
C GLU A 182 2.27 -20.79 9.88
N GLU A 183 1.34 -20.25 10.67
CA GLU A 183 -0.04 -20.74 10.76
C GLU A 183 -0.76 -20.78 9.41
N VAL A 184 -0.55 -19.76 8.54
CA VAL A 184 -1.22 -19.67 7.24
C VAL A 184 -0.37 -20.15 6.07
N SER A 185 0.84 -20.67 6.32
CA SER A 185 1.80 -21.09 5.28
C SER A 185 1.24 -22.10 4.30
N HIS A 186 0.38 -22.99 4.78
CA HIS A 186 -0.29 -24.03 3.97
C HIS A 186 -1.31 -23.46 2.96
N GLU A 187 -1.77 -22.23 3.15
CA GLU A 187 -2.67 -21.52 2.23
C GLU A 187 -1.92 -20.60 1.27
N LEU A 188 -0.62 -20.41 1.46
CA LEU A 188 0.21 -19.45 0.73
C LEU A 188 1.29 -20.15 -0.08
N ASN A 189 1.64 -19.58 -1.22
CA ASN A 189 2.82 -20.00 -1.96
C ASN A 189 3.99 -19.07 -1.58
N LEU A 190 4.72 -19.44 -0.55
CA LEU A 190 5.81 -18.66 0.02
C LEU A 190 7.17 -19.12 -0.52
N VAL A 191 8.03 -18.15 -0.78
CA VAL A 191 9.47 -18.37 -1.06
C VAL A 191 10.25 -17.49 -0.11
N GLU A 192 11.05 -18.08 0.73
CA GLU A 192 11.92 -17.36 1.66
C GLU A 192 13.11 -16.76 0.90
N ILE A 193 13.42 -15.49 1.19
CA ILE A 193 14.55 -14.76 0.62
C ILE A 193 15.25 -13.95 1.70
N GLY A 194 16.55 -13.70 1.55
CA GLY A 194 17.30 -12.86 2.48
C GLY A 194 16.79 -11.41 2.51
N VAL A 195 16.88 -10.77 3.67
CA VAL A 195 16.41 -9.36 3.84
C VAL A 195 17.10 -8.42 2.86
N ASP A 196 18.42 -8.54 2.67
CA ASP A 196 19.19 -7.74 1.74
C ASP A 196 18.69 -7.88 0.30
N GLN A 197 18.33 -9.09 -0.10
CA GLN A 197 17.73 -9.36 -1.40
C GLN A 197 16.33 -8.77 -1.50
N ALA A 198 15.54 -8.87 -0.43
CA ALA A 198 14.18 -8.34 -0.39
C ALA A 198 14.16 -6.82 -0.54
N VAL A 199 15.09 -6.09 0.08
CA VAL A 199 15.12 -4.61 0.08
C VAL A 199 15.97 -4.01 -1.04
N SER A 200 16.75 -4.83 -1.76
CA SER A 200 17.61 -4.37 -2.85
C SER A 200 16.81 -3.59 -3.90
N GLY A 201 17.27 -2.38 -4.21
CA GLY A 201 16.63 -1.49 -5.19
C GLY A 201 15.37 -0.76 -4.69
N VAL A 202 14.96 -0.96 -3.43
CA VAL A 202 13.78 -0.31 -2.83
C VAL A 202 14.19 0.97 -2.11
N LYS A 203 14.25 2.09 -2.85
CA LYS A 203 14.71 3.41 -2.32
C LYS A 203 13.88 3.90 -1.12
N GLU A 204 12.65 3.44 -0.99
CA GLU A 204 11.74 3.82 0.09
C GLU A 204 12.01 3.08 1.40
N LEU A 205 12.91 2.10 1.41
CA LEU A 205 13.34 1.34 2.59
C LEU A 205 14.77 1.68 3.02
N VAL A 206 15.55 2.26 2.13
CA VAL A 206 16.97 2.56 2.36
C VAL A 206 17.14 4.07 2.33
N GLN A 207 17.55 4.65 3.44
CA GLN A 207 18.11 6.01 3.52
C GLN A 207 19.62 5.96 3.60
#